data_97901f2d686103912cf598f4ae657f8e
#
_entry.id   97901f2d686103912cf598f4ae657f8e
#
_cell.length_a   1.000
_cell.length_b   1.000
_cell.length_c   1.000
_cell.angle_alpha   90.00
_cell.angle_beta   90.00
_cell.angle_gamma   90.00
#
_symmetry.space_group_name_H-M   'P 1'
#
loop_
_entity.id
_entity.type
_entity.pdbx_description
1 polymer ?
#
loop_
_entity_poly.entity_id
_entity_poly.type
_entity_poly.pdbx_seq_one_letter_code
_entity_poly.pdbx_strand_id
1 'polypeptide(L)'
;MKKVVPLLLLGMLATFNACQKTPVSSTVARTIPAATDATALDRFIQTKMEDSGEFLWAWASEEQVWTALSNADFVLSIGYQPEGFQNLDEHLHEIDLQSSAWVTARQNVLDLVLQSEQKLTPKLRTEDLIAYTAEGIPALDLRITNPETIGILRSSKLVRYAEPIGYEPFMKETKSRSSSGCGSNTAEPGLVVNVDYTNIAPGCKQSWNHSFHNISNAWNNSTGSGTSVVIIDTGSSDDQDNLNDDFTQGYSAGRSISRLVTLPQATNFWGQPSGSPETPNDPCGHGTSMAGACAAP
;
A
#
# COMPACT_ATOMS: atom_id res chain seq x y z
N MET A 1 17.65 59.19 17.23
CA MET A 1 17.01 58.58 16.03
C MET A 1 17.66 57.21 15.81
N LYS A 2 17.02 56.12 16.32
CA LYS A 2 17.50 54.75 16.14
C LYS A 2 16.70 54.08 14.99
N LYS A 3 17.40 53.69 13.91
CA LYS A 3 16.82 52.98 12.79
C LYS A 3 16.68 51.52 13.16
N VAL A 4 15.45 51.03 13.15
CA VAL A 4 15.13 49.58 13.26
C VAL A 4 15.09 49.00 11.86
N VAL A 5 15.92 47.99 11.60
CA VAL A 5 15.92 47.21 10.35
C VAL A 5 15.03 45.98 10.60
N PRO A 6 13.99 45.71 9.81
CA PRO A 6 13.25 44.49 9.94
C PRO A 6 14.00 43.31 9.26
N LEU A 7 14.31 42.30 10.06
CA LEU A 7 14.87 41.04 9.62
C LEU A 7 13.74 40.21 8.94
N LEU A 8 13.76 40.09 7.63
CA LEU A 8 12.88 39.24 6.86
C LEU A 8 13.35 37.77 7.03
N LEU A 9 12.63 37.03 7.87
CA LEU A 9 12.79 35.59 7.99
C LEU A 9 12.14 34.91 6.75
N LEU A 10 12.96 34.53 5.78
CA LEU A 10 12.54 33.73 4.63
C LEU A 10 12.41 32.28 5.09
N GLY A 11 11.21 31.90 5.48
CA GLY A 11 10.87 30.50 5.82
C GLY A 11 10.87 29.65 4.54
N MET A 12 11.88 28.81 4.42
CA MET A 12 11.97 27.80 3.37
C MET A 12 10.98 26.68 3.70
N LEU A 13 9.76 26.74 3.14
CA LEU A 13 8.83 25.62 3.18
C LEU A 13 9.41 24.49 2.29
N ALA A 14 10.06 23.53 2.92
CA ALA A 14 10.35 22.25 2.29
C ALA A 14 9.03 21.49 2.16
N THR A 15 8.42 21.53 0.97
CA THR A 15 7.29 20.67 0.64
C THR A 15 7.81 19.25 0.47
N PHE A 16 7.63 18.42 1.48
CA PHE A 16 7.78 16.97 1.35
C PHE A 16 6.64 16.47 0.47
N ASN A 17 6.92 16.20 -0.80
CA ASN A 17 6.03 15.41 -1.64
C ASN A 17 6.13 13.94 -1.16
N ALA A 18 5.31 13.57 -0.19
CA ALA A 18 5.05 12.16 0.08
C ALA A 18 4.43 11.54 -1.17
N CYS A 19 4.85 10.32 -1.54
CA CYS A 19 4.28 9.54 -2.63
C CYS A 19 2.77 9.33 -2.41
N GLN A 20 1.95 10.26 -2.83
CA GLN A 20 0.50 10.11 -2.84
C GLN A 20 0.10 9.61 -4.23
N LYS A 21 -0.54 8.43 -4.28
CA LYS A 21 -1.25 8.00 -5.48
C LYS A 21 -2.41 8.96 -5.71
N THR A 22 -2.26 9.90 -6.62
CA THR A 22 -3.34 10.81 -6.99
C THR A 22 -4.20 10.15 -8.06
N PRO A 23 -5.52 10.05 -7.89
CA PRO A 23 -6.39 9.52 -8.94
C PRO A 23 -6.37 10.44 -10.15
N VAL A 24 -6.21 9.86 -11.33
CA VAL A 24 -6.28 10.58 -12.61
C VAL A 24 -7.73 10.55 -13.08
N SER A 25 -8.32 11.73 -13.28
CA SER A 25 -9.69 11.83 -13.81
C SER A 25 -9.69 11.45 -15.29
N SER A 26 -10.44 10.39 -15.65
CA SER A 26 -10.66 10.03 -17.05
C SER A 26 -11.65 10.99 -17.71
N THR A 27 -11.27 11.50 -18.88
CA THR A 27 -12.12 12.42 -19.68
C THR A 27 -13.00 11.69 -20.69
N VAL A 28 -12.75 10.40 -20.93
CA VAL A 28 -13.47 9.57 -21.91
C VAL A 28 -14.49 8.68 -21.21
N ALA A 29 -15.75 8.80 -21.63
CA ALA A 29 -16.79 7.88 -21.16
C ALA A 29 -16.52 6.47 -21.69
N ARG A 30 -16.44 5.49 -20.80
CA ARG A 30 -16.28 4.07 -21.10
C ARG A 30 -17.58 3.32 -20.82
N THR A 31 -17.86 2.32 -21.63
CA THR A 31 -18.90 1.34 -21.28
C THR A 31 -18.33 0.44 -20.18
N ILE A 32 -18.94 0.48 -19.00
CA ILE A 32 -18.55 -0.37 -17.88
C ILE A 32 -19.29 -1.69 -18.01
N PRO A 33 -18.59 -2.83 -18.14
CA PRO A 33 -19.22 -4.15 -18.11
C PRO A 33 -19.92 -4.40 -16.77
N ALA A 34 -20.96 -5.20 -16.80
CA ALA A 34 -21.61 -5.65 -15.57
C ALA A 34 -20.68 -6.57 -14.77
N ALA A 35 -20.78 -6.47 -13.44
CA ALA A 35 -20.07 -7.38 -12.55
C ALA A 35 -20.52 -8.83 -12.80
N THR A 36 -19.57 -9.77 -12.74
CA THR A 36 -19.79 -11.22 -12.85
C THR A 36 -19.98 -11.84 -11.47
N ASP A 37 -20.57 -13.04 -11.40
CA ASP A 37 -20.69 -13.76 -10.13
C ASP A 37 -19.32 -14.18 -9.59
N ALA A 38 -18.97 -13.66 -8.43
CA ALA A 38 -17.68 -13.89 -7.79
C ALA A 38 -17.63 -15.19 -6.93
N THR A 39 -18.73 -15.89 -6.73
CA THR A 39 -18.82 -17.04 -5.82
C THR A 39 -17.80 -18.14 -6.13
N ALA A 40 -17.54 -18.40 -7.42
CA ALA A 40 -16.56 -19.41 -7.84
C ALA A 40 -15.11 -18.95 -7.59
N LEU A 41 -14.84 -17.67 -7.77
CA LEU A 41 -13.55 -17.06 -7.50
C LEU A 41 -13.25 -17.06 -5.99
N ASP A 42 -14.23 -16.68 -5.19
CA ASP A 42 -14.10 -16.67 -3.71
C ASP A 42 -13.72 -18.07 -3.20
N ARG A 43 -14.42 -19.09 -3.67
CA ARG A 43 -14.09 -20.49 -3.30
C ARG A 43 -12.70 -20.92 -3.78
N PHE A 44 -12.31 -20.51 -4.98
CA PHE A 44 -10.98 -20.80 -5.52
C PHE A 44 -9.89 -20.17 -4.63
N ILE A 45 -10.04 -18.90 -4.25
CA ILE A 45 -9.12 -18.20 -3.35
C ILE A 45 -9.06 -18.91 -2.00
N GLN A 46 -10.23 -19.21 -1.41
CA GLN A 46 -10.30 -19.92 -0.12
C GLN A 46 -9.57 -21.26 -0.18
N THR A 47 -9.84 -22.07 -1.21
CA THR A 47 -9.18 -23.38 -1.36
C THR A 47 -7.67 -23.25 -1.43
N LYS A 48 -7.16 -22.26 -2.17
CA LYS A 48 -5.73 -22.00 -2.26
C LYS A 48 -5.13 -21.59 -0.91
N MET A 49 -5.80 -20.71 -0.19
CA MET A 49 -5.38 -20.31 1.16
C MET A 49 -5.37 -21.48 2.15
N GLU A 50 -6.36 -22.39 2.06
CA GLU A 50 -6.43 -23.61 2.91
C GLU A 50 -5.33 -24.62 2.57
N ASP A 51 -5.02 -24.79 1.27
CA ASP A 51 -4.06 -25.79 0.78
C ASP A 51 -2.59 -25.37 0.95
N SER A 52 -2.28 -24.09 0.72
CA SER A 52 -0.90 -23.60 0.64
C SER A 52 -0.57 -22.47 1.63
N GLY A 53 -1.56 -21.91 2.32
CA GLY A 53 -1.39 -20.79 3.23
C GLY A 53 -1.25 -19.42 2.53
N GLU A 54 -1.28 -19.40 1.19
CA GLU A 54 -1.14 -18.18 0.39
C GLU A 54 -2.02 -18.23 -0.87
N PHE A 55 -2.22 -17.06 -1.49
CA PHE A 55 -2.88 -16.93 -2.78
C PHE A 55 -2.08 -16.00 -3.70
N LEU A 56 -1.81 -16.46 -4.91
CA LEU A 56 -1.16 -15.66 -5.95
C LEU A 56 -2.10 -15.51 -7.15
N TRP A 57 -2.29 -14.29 -7.65
CA TRP A 57 -3.10 -14.02 -8.84
C TRP A 57 -2.57 -14.70 -10.10
N ALA A 58 -1.30 -15.07 -10.11
CA ALA A 58 -0.70 -15.89 -11.17
C ALA A 58 -1.37 -17.27 -11.32
N TRP A 59 -2.01 -17.79 -10.26
CA TRP A 59 -2.75 -19.06 -10.30
C TRP A 59 -4.17 -18.93 -10.85
N ALA A 60 -4.71 -17.72 -10.87
CA ALA A 60 -6.06 -17.46 -11.36
C ALA A 60 -6.10 -17.46 -12.90
N SER A 61 -7.18 -17.96 -13.49
CA SER A 61 -7.42 -17.85 -14.92
C SER A 61 -7.72 -16.40 -15.33
N GLU A 62 -7.68 -16.13 -16.64
CA GLU A 62 -8.05 -14.80 -17.17
C GLU A 62 -9.48 -14.43 -16.82
N GLU A 63 -10.39 -15.39 -16.86
CA GLU A 63 -11.80 -15.22 -16.47
C GLU A 63 -11.93 -14.89 -14.98
N GLN A 64 -11.14 -15.53 -14.11
CA GLN A 64 -11.11 -15.24 -12.68
C GLN A 64 -10.55 -13.84 -12.37
N VAL A 65 -9.49 -13.41 -13.06
CA VAL A 65 -8.98 -12.05 -12.96
C VAL A 65 -10.01 -11.04 -13.46
N TRP A 66 -10.69 -11.34 -14.57
CA TRP A 66 -11.78 -10.50 -15.06
C TRP A 66 -12.94 -10.42 -14.08
N THR A 67 -13.30 -11.54 -13.45
CA THR A 67 -14.31 -11.58 -12.40
C THR A 67 -13.92 -10.64 -11.24
N ALA A 68 -12.69 -10.70 -10.78
CA ALA A 68 -12.21 -9.79 -9.75
C ALA A 68 -12.29 -8.32 -10.17
N LEU A 69 -11.80 -7.99 -11.37
CA LEU A 69 -11.85 -6.62 -11.91
C LEU A 69 -13.28 -6.08 -12.02
N SER A 70 -14.22 -6.91 -12.51
CA SER A 70 -15.62 -6.49 -12.67
C SER A 70 -16.39 -6.32 -11.36
N ASN A 71 -15.89 -6.91 -10.27
CA ASN A 71 -16.43 -6.76 -8.91
C ASN A 71 -15.67 -5.73 -8.06
N ALA A 72 -14.69 -5.05 -8.67
CA ALA A 72 -13.93 -3.96 -8.07
C ALA A 72 -14.00 -2.72 -8.99
N ASP A 73 -13.00 -1.85 -8.94
CA ASP A 73 -12.97 -0.58 -9.69
C ASP A 73 -12.34 -0.71 -11.09
N PHE A 74 -12.26 -1.92 -11.65
CA PHE A 74 -11.63 -2.22 -12.94
C PHE A 74 -10.14 -1.81 -13.00
N VAL A 75 -9.47 -1.69 -11.87
CA VAL A 75 -8.05 -1.33 -11.82
C VAL A 75 -7.19 -2.57 -11.70
N LEU A 76 -6.26 -2.69 -12.65
CA LEU A 76 -5.24 -3.73 -12.69
C LEU A 76 -3.88 -3.11 -12.37
N SER A 77 -3.18 -3.63 -11.39
CA SER A 77 -1.77 -3.31 -11.14
C SER A 77 -0.90 -4.21 -12.00
N ILE A 78 -0.02 -3.60 -12.78
CA ILE A 78 0.82 -4.28 -13.77
C ILE A 78 2.28 -3.98 -13.45
N GLY A 79 3.00 -4.98 -12.95
CA GLY A 79 4.44 -4.89 -12.81
C GLY A 79 5.13 -5.04 -14.15
N TYR A 80 5.94 -4.07 -14.55
CA TYR A 80 6.67 -4.11 -15.82
C TYR A 80 8.17 -4.24 -15.63
N GLN A 81 8.86 -4.71 -16.66
CA GLN A 81 10.33 -4.81 -16.70
C GLN A 81 10.85 -4.76 -18.15
N PRO A 82 12.10 -4.37 -18.38
CA PRO A 82 12.75 -4.57 -19.66
C PRO A 82 12.83 -6.07 -20.03
N GLU A 83 12.72 -6.39 -21.33
CA GLU A 83 12.85 -7.76 -21.79
C GLU A 83 14.22 -8.34 -21.40
N GLY A 84 14.21 -9.54 -20.83
CA GLY A 84 15.42 -10.24 -20.38
C GLY A 84 15.95 -9.81 -19.02
N PHE A 85 15.34 -8.82 -18.34
CA PHE A 85 15.66 -8.49 -16.96
C PHE A 85 15.22 -9.64 -16.03
N GLN A 86 16.11 -10.09 -15.16
CA GLN A 86 15.86 -11.20 -14.23
C GLN A 86 16.19 -10.80 -12.80
N ASN A 87 15.64 -11.55 -11.83
CA ASN A 87 15.93 -11.39 -10.40
C ASN A 87 15.72 -9.95 -9.91
N LEU A 88 14.57 -9.36 -10.26
CA LEU A 88 14.26 -7.98 -9.92
C LEU A 88 14.39 -7.71 -8.43
N ASP A 89 13.97 -8.64 -7.58
CA ASP A 89 13.97 -8.49 -6.11
C ASP A 89 15.41 -8.37 -5.55
N GLU A 90 16.38 -8.98 -6.20
CA GLU A 90 17.79 -8.88 -5.83
C GLU A 90 18.42 -7.53 -6.25
N HIS A 91 17.82 -6.86 -7.23
CA HIS A 91 18.34 -5.65 -7.88
C HIS A 91 17.46 -4.43 -7.70
N LEU A 92 16.45 -4.46 -6.83
CA LEU A 92 15.50 -3.35 -6.63
C LEU A 92 16.19 -2.01 -6.34
N HIS A 93 17.27 -2.04 -5.57
CA HIS A 93 18.03 -0.84 -5.20
C HIS A 93 18.91 -0.28 -6.33
N GLU A 94 19.12 -1.02 -7.42
CA GLU A 94 19.94 -0.64 -8.57
C GLU A 94 19.09 -0.11 -9.72
N ILE A 95 17.75 -0.20 -9.63
CA ILE A 95 16.86 0.16 -10.72
C ILE A 95 16.76 1.67 -10.86
N ASP A 96 17.21 2.18 -12.00
CA ASP A 96 16.92 3.53 -12.47
C ASP A 96 15.73 3.52 -13.43
N LEU A 97 14.54 3.86 -12.93
CA LEU A 97 13.30 3.92 -13.70
C LEU A 97 13.33 5.02 -14.78
N GLN A 98 14.27 5.95 -14.73
CA GLN A 98 14.47 6.99 -15.74
C GLN A 98 15.42 6.55 -16.87
N SER A 99 16.09 5.41 -16.70
CA SER A 99 16.93 4.85 -17.76
C SER A 99 16.09 4.46 -19.00
N SER A 100 16.69 4.54 -20.18
CA SER A 100 15.99 4.30 -21.44
C SER A 100 15.33 2.93 -21.53
N ALA A 101 15.92 1.89 -20.92
CA ALA A 101 15.38 0.53 -20.90
C ALA A 101 14.05 0.46 -20.13
N TRP A 102 13.99 1.07 -18.95
CA TRP A 102 12.79 1.08 -18.09
C TRP A 102 11.69 1.99 -18.65
N VAL A 103 12.07 3.16 -19.16
CA VAL A 103 11.13 4.08 -19.85
C VAL A 103 10.51 3.39 -21.07
N THR A 104 11.31 2.68 -21.88
CA THR A 104 10.81 1.95 -23.05
C THR A 104 9.90 0.80 -22.64
N ALA A 105 10.27 0.01 -21.63
CA ALA A 105 9.43 -1.09 -21.14
C ALA A 105 8.07 -0.58 -20.64
N ARG A 106 8.07 0.51 -19.87
CA ARG A 106 6.86 1.18 -19.40
C ARG A 106 5.96 1.61 -20.56
N GLN A 107 6.54 2.28 -21.56
CA GLN A 107 5.79 2.77 -22.71
C GLN A 107 5.21 1.62 -23.53
N ASN A 108 5.98 0.57 -23.77
CA ASN A 108 5.52 -0.59 -24.51
C ASN A 108 4.33 -1.29 -23.84
N VAL A 109 4.32 -1.40 -22.49
CA VAL A 109 3.16 -1.94 -21.75
C VAL A 109 1.95 -1.02 -21.87
N LEU A 110 2.13 0.30 -21.78
CA LEU A 110 1.05 1.27 -22.01
C LEU A 110 0.46 1.14 -23.41
N ASP A 111 1.30 0.99 -24.44
CA ASP A 111 0.87 0.85 -25.83
C ASP A 111 0.10 -0.46 -26.05
N LEU A 112 0.55 -1.57 -25.45
CA LEU A 112 -0.17 -2.85 -25.50
C LEU A 112 -1.58 -2.73 -24.93
N VAL A 113 -1.71 -2.12 -23.75
CA VAL A 113 -3.00 -1.91 -23.11
C VAL A 113 -3.86 -0.96 -23.95
N LEU A 114 -3.31 0.18 -24.39
CA LEU A 114 -4.04 1.15 -25.18
C LEU A 114 -4.62 0.55 -26.44
N GLN A 115 -3.84 -0.22 -27.20
CA GLN A 115 -4.28 -0.90 -28.42
C GLN A 115 -5.43 -1.88 -28.14
N SER A 116 -5.36 -2.60 -27.06
CA SER A 116 -6.42 -3.54 -26.67
C SER A 116 -7.70 -2.81 -26.25
N GLU A 117 -7.59 -1.81 -25.40
CA GLU A 117 -8.74 -1.05 -24.89
C GLU A 117 -9.40 -0.21 -26.00
N GLN A 118 -8.63 0.27 -26.99
CA GLN A 118 -9.15 1.02 -28.13
C GLN A 118 -10.06 0.19 -29.05
N LYS A 119 -10.00 -1.15 -28.99
CA LYS A 119 -10.98 -1.99 -29.70
C LYS A 119 -12.41 -1.74 -29.24
N LEU A 120 -12.59 -1.42 -27.94
CA LEU A 120 -13.90 -1.10 -27.35
C LEU A 120 -14.14 0.41 -27.26
N THR A 121 -13.11 1.18 -27.04
CA THR A 121 -13.18 2.65 -26.88
C THR A 121 -12.17 3.34 -27.80
N PRO A 122 -12.48 3.53 -29.11
CA PRO A 122 -11.50 3.97 -30.12
C PRO A 122 -10.84 5.33 -29.86
N LYS A 123 -11.47 6.20 -29.06
CA LYS A 123 -10.92 7.54 -28.74
C LYS A 123 -10.14 7.59 -27.43
N LEU A 124 -9.89 6.43 -26.83
CA LEU A 124 -9.16 6.34 -25.57
C LEU A 124 -7.71 6.77 -25.79
N ARG A 125 -7.16 7.52 -24.84
CA ARG A 125 -5.79 7.98 -24.82
C ARG A 125 -5.04 7.36 -23.64
N THR A 126 -3.71 7.43 -23.66
CA THR A 126 -2.87 6.85 -22.61
C THR A 126 -3.20 7.41 -21.23
N GLU A 127 -3.43 8.73 -21.13
CA GLU A 127 -3.79 9.38 -19.87
C GLU A 127 -5.13 8.91 -19.31
N ASP A 128 -6.04 8.46 -20.17
CA ASP A 128 -7.34 7.92 -19.74
C ASP A 128 -7.24 6.48 -19.18
N LEU A 129 -6.13 5.79 -19.45
CA LEU A 129 -5.86 4.45 -18.88
C LEU A 129 -5.41 4.54 -17.42
N ILE A 130 -4.63 5.55 -17.07
CA ILE A 130 -3.96 5.62 -15.77
C ILE A 130 -5.01 5.85 -14.67
N ALA A 131 -5.11 4.88 -13.76
CA ALA A 131 -5.98 4.98 -12.59
C ALA A 131 -5.27 5.71 -11.45
N TYR A 132 -4.03 5.32 -11.18
CA TYR A 132 -3.19 5.92 -10.16
C TYR A 132 -1.77 6.11 -10.70
N THR A 133 -1.12 7.20 -10.28
CA THR A 133 0.30 7.39 -10.55
C THR A 133 1.12 6.66 -9.49
N ALA A 134 2.00 5.76 -9.93
CA ALA A 134 3.00 5.12 -9.08
C ALA A 134 4.37 5.71 -9.40
N GLU A 135 4.97 6.40 -8.43
CA GLU A 135 6.32 6.92 -8.55
C GLU A 135 7.27 6.04 -7.73
N GLY A 136 8.47 5.80 -8.27
CA GLY A 136 9.51 5.05 -7.54
C GLY A 136 9.42 3.53 -7.60
N ILE A 137 8.41 2.95 -8.26
CA ILE A 137 8.28 1.51 -8.45
C ILE A 137 7.94 1.16 -9.91
N PRO A 138 8.43 0.03 -10.45
CA PRO A 138 8.13 -0.39 -11.82
C PRO A 138 6.75 -1.06 -11.91
N ALA A 139 5.71 -0.26 -11.67
CA ALA A 139 4.31 -0.67 -11.74
C ALA A 139 3.44 0.39 -12.42
N LEU A 140 2.34 -0.06 -13.02
CA LEU A 140 1.30 0.74 -13.64
C LEU A 140 -0.04 0.29 -13.11
N ASP A 141 -0.83 1.22 -12.57
CA ASP A 141 -2.20 0.94 -12.15
C ASP A 141 -3.16 1.48 -13.24
N LEU A 142 -3.67 0.57 -14.06
CA LEU A 142 -4.44 0.93 -15.25
C LEU A 142 -5.90 0.47 -15.16
N ARG A 143 -6.79 1.24 -15.76
CA ARG A 143 -8.22 0.89 -15.91
C ARG A 143 -8.39 -0.03 -17.11
N ILE A 144 -8.82 -1.26 -16.86
CA ILE A 144 -9.01 -2.31 -17.86
C ILE A 144 -10.49 -2.60 -17.98
N THR A 145 -11.06 -2.35 -19.17
CA THR A 145 -12.48 -2.61 -19.47
C THR A 145 -12.68 -3.63 -20.59
N ASN A 146 -11.58 -4.07 -21.21
CA ASN A 146 -11.57 -5.14 -22.18
C ASN A 146 -10.96 -6.42 -21.57
N PRO A 147 -11.71 -7.52 -21.42
CA PRO A 147 -11.20 -8.76 -20.84
C PRO A 147 -10.02 -9.36 -21.62
N GLU A 148 -9.92 -9.14 -22.94
CA GLU A 148 -8.82 -9.63 -23.77
C GLU A 148 -7.46 -9.05 -23.34
N THR A 149 -7.46 -7.87 -22.71
CA THR A 149 -6.25 -7.20 -22.25
C THR A 149 -5.48 -8.05 -21.24
N ILE A 150 -6.17 -8.85 -20.41
CA ILE A 150 -5.55 -9.72 -19.40
C ILE A 150 -4.65 -10.76 -20.08
N GLY A 151 -5.16 -11.45 -21.09
CA GLY A 151 -4.41 -12.45 -21.83
C GLY A 151 -3.21 -11.87 -22.60
N ILE A 152 -3.38 -10.67 -23.18
CA ILE A 152 -2.31 -9.93 -23.85
C ILE A 152 -1.19 -9.60 -22.86
N LEU A 153 -1.51 -9.11 -21.69
CA LEU A 153 -0.53 -8.76 -20.65
C LEU A 153 0.20 -10.01 -20.15
N ARG A 154 -0.52 -11.09 -19.85
CA ARG A 154 0.06 -12.34 -19.35
C ARG A 154 0.98 -13.04 -20.35
N SER A 155 0.77 -12.84 -21.64
CA SER A 155 1.65 -13.37 -22.69
C SER A 155 2.87 -12.51 -22.96
N SER A 156 2.92 -11.30 -22.41
CA SER A 156 4.01 -10.35 -22.63
C SER A 156 5.20 -10.63 -21.72
N LYS A 157 6.41 -10.69 -22.31
CA LYS A 157 7.67 -10.78 -21.55
C LYS A 157 8.06 -9.51 -20.79
N LEU A 158 7.34 -8.42 -21.04
CA LEU A 158 7.53 -7.13 -20.37
C LEU A 158 6.74 -7.03 -19.06
N VAL A 159 5.85 -8.01 -18.81
CA VAL A 159 4.95 -8.01 -17.66
C VAL A 159 5.38 -9.10 -16.67
N ARG A 160 5.62 -8.69 -15.42
CA ARG A 160 5.95 -9.59 -14.30
C ARG A 160 4.71 -10.13 -13.61
N TYR A 161 3.73 -9.27 -13.41
CA TYR A 161 2.44 -9.59 -12.82
C TYR A 161 1.35 -8.67 -13.38
N ALA A 162 0.12 -9.14 -13.29
CA ALA A 162 -1.08 -8.37 -13.62
C ALA A 162 -2.18 -8.77 -12.61
N GLU A 163 -2.43 -7.92 -11.63
CA GLU A 163 -3.19 -8.23 -10.42
C GLU A 163 -4.31 -7.20 -10.18
N PRO A 164 -5.55 -7.64 -9.95
CA PRO A 164 -6.65 -6.75 -9.62
C PRO A 164 -6.40 -5.98 -8.33
N ILE A 165 -6.73 -4.69 -8.31
CA ILE A 165 -6.75 -3.89 -7.09
C ILE A 165 -8.18 -3.78 -6.59
N GLY A 166 -8.37 -3.91 -5.28
CA GLY A 166 -9.63 -3.66 -4.61
C GLY A 166 -10.62 -4.83 -4.61
N TYR A 167 -10.23 -6.00 -5.12
CA TYR A 167 -11.06 -7.19 -4.96
C TYR A 167 -10.80 -7.82 -3.59
N GLU A 168 -11.89 -8.00 -2.85
CA GLU A 168 -11.88 -8.70 -1.56
C GLU A 168 -12.85 -9.88 -1.61
N PRO A 169 -12.38 -11.13 -1.40
CA PRO A 169 -13.23 -12.30 -1.43
C PRO A 169 -14.27 -12.26 -0.29
N PHE A 170 -15.45 -12.80 -0.54
CA PHE A 170 -16.59 -12.89 0.41
C PHE A 170 -17.22 -11.55 0.84
N MET A 171 -16.85 -10.44 0.25
CA MET A 171 -17.50 -9.16 0.50
C MET A 171 -18.89 -9.12 -0.12
N LYS A 172 -19.88 -9.65 0.60
CA LYS A 172 -21.29 -9.38 0.31
C LYS A 172 -21.68 -8.04 0.90
N GLU A 173 -21.77 -7.02 0.03
CA GLU A 173 -22.60 -5.79 0.18
C GLU A 173 -22.61 -5.08 1.55
N THR A 174 -21.61 -5.18 2.37
CA THR A 174 -21.46 -4.21 3.44
C THR A 174 -20.55 -3.11 2.95
N LYS A 175 -21.11 -1.94 2.77
CA LYS A 175 -20.46 -0.66 2.41
C LYS A 175 -19.49 -0.15 3.49
N SER A 176 -18.88 -1.05 4.20
CA SER A 176 -17.78 -0.82 5.09
C SER A 176 -16.58 -1.42 4.41
N ARG A 177 -15.59 -0.62 4.05
CA ARG A 177 -14.23 -1.13 3.91
C ARG A 177 -13.97 -1.82 5.21
N SER A 178 -14.16 -3.14 5.21
CA SER A 178 -14.12 -3.87 6.42
C SER A 178 -12.66 -3.87 6.83
N SER A 179 -12.43 -3.45 7.89
CA SER A 179 -11.66 -3.91 9.01
C SER A 179 -11.14 -5.35 8.91
N SER A 180 -10.53 -5.75 7.76
CA SER A 180 -9.76 -6.98 7.76
C SER A 180 -8.64 -6.82 8.80
N GLY A 181 -8.78 -7.53 9.92
CA GLY A 181 -7.91 -7.38 11.08
C GLY A 181 -8.41 -6.41 12.16
N CYS A 182 -9.42 -5.58 11.89
CA CYS A 182 -10.07 -4.74 12.90
C CYS A 182 -11.23 -5.48 13.60
N GLY A 183 -10.96 -6.63 14.19
CA GLY A 183 -11.80 -7.11 15.26
C GLY A 183 -11.69 -6.15 16.46
N SER A 184 -12.71 -6.08 17.31
CA SER A 184 -12.65 -5.30 18.55
C SER A 184 -11.52 -5.84 19.44
N ASN A 185 -10.32 -5.37 19.25
CA ASN A 185 -9.21 -5.62 20.14
C ASN A 185 -9.41 -4.77 21.39
N THR A 186 -10.23 -5.29 22.30
CA THR A 186 -10.30 -4.71 23.63
C THR A 186 -8.96 -4.98 24.30
N ALA A 187 -8.33 -3.94 24.82
CA ALA A 187 -7.12 -4.10 25.62
C ALA A 187 -7.38 -5.10 26.75
N GLU A 188 -6.49 -6.06 26.92
CA GLU A 188 -6.62 -7.07 27.97
C GLU A 188 -6.51 -6.37 29.33
N PRO A 189 -7.54 -6.45 30.19
CA PRO A 189 -7.49 -5.83 31.50
C PRO A 189 -6.64 -6.65 32.47
N GLY A 190 -6.02 -5.99 33.42
CA GLY A 190 -5.36 -6.65 34.55
C GLY A 190 -3.94 -7.13 34.29
N LEU A 191 -3.24 -6.54 33.32
CA LEU A 191 -1.82 -6.82 33.11
C LEU A 191 -0.99 -6.52 34.35
N VAL A 192 -0.11 -7.44 34.71
CA VAL A 192 0.68 -7.42 35.95
C VAL A 192 2.14 -7.09 35.64
N VAL A 193 2.66 -6.02 36.28
CA VAL A 193 4.07 -5.63 36.18
C VAL A 193 5.00 -6.79 36.63
N ASN A 194 6.08 -6.99 35.93
CA ASN A 194 7.07 -8.06 36.09
C ASN A 194 6.53 -9.48 35.78
N VAL A 195 5.31 -9.60 35.28
CA VAL A 195 4.75 -10.86 34.74
C VAL A 195 4.48 -10.67 33.24
N ASP A 196 3.59 -9.73 32.91
CA ASP A 196 3.17 -9.48 31.55
C ASP A 196 4.04 -8.42 30.84
N TYR A 197 4.60 -7.49 31.63
CA TYR A 197 5.51 -6.46 31.15
C TYR A 197 6.48 -5.98 32.24
N THR A 198 7.55 -5.33 31.81
CA THR A 198 8.45 -4.59 32.69
C THR A 198 8.43 -3.10 32.32
N ASN A 199 8.61 -2.23 33.32
CA ASN A 199 8.79 -0.81 33.05
C ASN A 199 10.24 -0.54 32.69
N ILE A 200 10.46 0.19 31.61
CA ILE A 200 11.76 0.66 31.14
C ILE A 200 11.76 2.19 30.99
N ALA A 201 12.93 2.80 31.01
CA ALA A 201 13.03 4.26 30.79
C ALA A 201 12.62 4.63 29.35
N PRO A 202 11.92 5.77 29.15
CA PRO A 202 11.57 6.80 30.13
C PRO A 202 10.31 6.52 30.95
N GLY A 203 9.46 5.61 30.55
CA GLY A 203 8.18 5.27 31.18
C GLY A 203 7.45 4.16 30.42
N CYS A 204 8.13 3.57 29.45
CA CYS A 204 7.56 2.59 28.55
C CYS A 204 7.31 1.25 29.22
N LYS A 205 6.37 0.47 28.66
CA LYS A 205 6.09 -0.91 29.05
C LYS A 205 6.68 -1.85 28.02
N GLN A 206 7.70 -2.60 28.41
CA GLN A 206 8.28 -3.65 27.59
C GLN A 206 7.56 -4.97 27.86
N SER A 207 6.98 -5.56 26.84
CA SER A 207 6.27 -6.84 26.93
C SER A 207 7.20 -8.01 27.33
N TRP A 208 6.67 -9.02 28.03
CA TRP A 208 7.36 -10.23 28.50
C TRP A 208 8.08 -10.98 27.37
N ASN A 209 7.56 -10.94 26.14
CA ASN A 209 8.13 -11.66 25.01
C ASN A 209 9.50 -11.14 24.59
N HIS A 210 9.84 -9.87 24.87
CA HIS A 210 11.17 -9.34 24.63
C HIS A 210 12.26 -10.15 25.38
N SER A 211 11.99 -10.46 26.64
CA SER A 211 12.90 -11.31 27.43
C SER A 211 12.91 -12.76 26.93
N PHE A 212 11.75 -13.31 26.57
CA PHE A 212 11.62 -14.67 26.04
C PHE A 212 12.41 -14.85 24.74
N HIS A 213 12.37 -13.88 23.83
CA HIS A 213 13.09 -13.90 22.56
C HIS A 213 14.50 -13.31 22.66
N ASN A 214 14.96 -12.93 23.84
CA ASN A 214 16.30 -12.38 24.07
C ASN A 214 16.59 -11.11 23.25
N ILE A 215 15.56 -10.27 23.03
CA ILE A 215 15.66 -9.07 22.21
C ILE A 215 16.67 -8.07 22.77
N SER A 216 16.73 -7.89 24.09
CA SER A 216 17.68 -6.98 24.74
C SER A 216 19.13 -7.32 24.43
N ASN A 217 19.47 -8.61 24.25
CA ASN A 217 20.81 -9.00 23.82
C ASN A 217 21.04 -8.78 22.32
N ALA A 218 20.02 -8.89 21.49
CA ALA A 218 20.13 -8.56 20.09
C ALA A 218 20.46 -7.08 19.88
N TRP A 219 19.91 -6.18 20.70
CA TRP A 219 20.23 -4.74 20.67
C TRP A 219 21.70 -4.40 20.97
N ASN A 220 22.45 -5.30 21.62
CA ASN A 220 23.91 -5.12 21.76
C ASN A 220 24.65 -5.20 20.41
N ASN A 221 24.04 -5.83 19.40
CA ASN A 221 24.62 -5.98 18.08
C ASN A 221 24.06 -4.96 17.09
N SER A 222 22.78 -4.61 17.20
CA SER A 222 22.12 -3.64 16.32
C SER A 222 20.86 -3.09 16.98
N THR A 223 20.70 -1.78 16.90
CA THR A 223 19.48 -1.05 17.36
C THR A 223 18.67 -0.50 16.21
N GLY A 224 19.02 -0.82 14.97
CA GLY A 224 18.38 -0.23 13.79
C GLY A 224 18.73 1.25 13.55
N SER A 225 19.78 1.77 14.22
CA SER A 225 20.19 3.18 14.04
C SER A 225 20.49 3.49 12.57
N GLY A 226 19.91 4.57 12.04
CA GLY A 226 20.04 4.96 10.64
C GLY A 226 19.11 4.22 9.68
N THR A 227 18.26 3.31 10.20
CA THR A 227 17.28 2.58 9.38
C THR A 227 15.92 3.26 9.41
N SER A 228 15.25 3.33 8.26
CA SER A 228 13.85 3.73 8.14
C SER A 228 13.00 2.49 7.94
N VAL A 229 11.90 2.39 8.68
CA VAL A 229 10.90 1.32 8.53
C VAL A 229 9.57 1.95 8.14
N VAL A 230 8.92 1.39 7.13
CA VAL A 230 7.59 1.80 6.70
C VAL A 230 6.61 0.69 7.07
N ILE A 231 5.58 1.05 7.82
CA ILE A 231 4.51 0.13 8.21
C ILE A 231 3.26 0.58 7.46
N ILE A 232 2.71 -0.30 6.62
CA ILE A 232 1.50 -0.07 5.86
C ILE A 232 0.40 -0.90 6.50
N ASP A 233 -0.44 -0.23 7.29
CA ASP A 233 -1.44 -0.89 8.11
C ASP A 233 -2.63 0.06 8.37
N THR A 234 -3.45 -0.20 9.38
CA THR A 234 -4.68 0.51 9.71
C THR A 234 -4.48 1.90 10.33
N GLY A 235 -3.26 2.31 10.58
CA GLY A 235 -2.88 3.59 11.17
C GLY A 235 -2.03 3.45 12.42
N SER A 236 -1.89 4.52 13.19
CA SER A 236 -1.20 4.53 14.47
C SER A 236 -1.95 5.42 15.46
N SER A 237 -2.35 4.88 16.60
CA SER A 237 -3.10 5.59 17.62
C SER A 237 -2.32 6.77 18.20
N ASP A 238 -3.01 7.89 18.38
CA ASP A 238 -2.47 9.06 19.05
C ASP A 238 -2.37 8.89 20.56
N ASP A 239 -3.04 7.86 21.13
CA ASP A 239 -3.09 7.60 22.57
C ASP A 239 -2.02 6.58 23.03
N GLN A 240 -1.15 6.10 22.11
CA GLN A 240 -0.10 5.14 22.46
C GLN A 240 1.21 5.85 22.81
N ASP A 241 1.49 6.00 24.11
CA ASP A 241 2.64 6.75 24.62
C ASP A 241 3.97 6.30 24.01
N ASN A 242 4.21 4.98 23.92
CA ASN A 242 5.42 4.42 23.32
C ASN A 242 5.66 4.83 21.85
N LEU A 243 4.61 5.22 21.14
CA LEU A 243 4.69 5.69 19.74
C LEU A 243 4.48 7.20 19.62
N ASN A 244 4.30 7.92 20.73
CA ASN A 244 4.09 9.36 20.79
C ASN A 244 5.14 10.02 21.68
N ASP A 245 4.79 10.39 22.88
CA ASP A 245 5.64 11.21 23.76
C ASP A 245 6.95 10.51 24.15
N ASP A 246 6.92 9.21 24.34
CA ASP A 246 8.09 8.41 24.72
C ASP A 246 8.93 7.95 23.53
N PHE A 247 8.41 8.04 22.29
CA PHE A 247 9.09 7.50 21.09
C PHE A 247 10.45 8.14 20.80
N THR A 248 10.64 9.40 21.18
CA THR A 248 11.89 10.16 20.94
C THR A 248 12.75 10.33 22.18
N GLN A 249 12.42 9.63 23.28
CA GLN A 249 13.07 9.78 24.58
C GLN A 249 13.88 8.53 24.96
N GLY A 250 14.71 8.62 26.01
CA GLY A 250 15.45 7.52 26.56
C GLY A 250 16.35 6.82 25.54
N TYR A 251 16.22 5.53 25.40
CA TYR A 251 16.95 4.71 24.40
C TYR A 251 16.54 5.03 22.97
N SER A 252 15.43 5.70 22.78
CA SER A 252 14.88 6.09 21.49
C SER A 252 15.22 7.51 21.07
N ALA A 253 16.07 8.20 21.83
CA ALA A 253 16.45 9.59 21.54
C ALA A 253 17.00 9.75 20.12
N GLY A 254 16.49 10.74 19.39
CA GLY A 254 16.88 11.03 18.01
C GLY A 254 16.09 10.27 16.94
N ARG A 255 15.14 9.41 17.31
CA ARG A 255 14.19 8.81 16.35
C ARG A 255 13.03 9.77 16.06
N SER A 256 12.38 9.52 14.94
CA SER A 256 11.16 10.25 14.56
C SER A 256 10.13 9.29 13.98
N ILE A 257 8.87 9.62 14.13
CA ILE A 257 7.75 8.91 13.50
C ILE A 257 6.95 9.89 12.65
N SER A 258 6.56 9.44 11.44
CA SER A 258 5.64 10.16 10.57
C SER A 258 4.43 9.30 10.31
N ARG A 259 3.24 9.87 10.47
CA ARG A 259 1.97 9.21 10.20
C ARG A 259 1.39 9.76 8.92
N LEU A 260 1.16 8.90 7.96
CA LEU A 260 0.73 9.27 6.61
C LEU A 260 -0.48 8.43 6.22
N VAL A 261 -1.24 8.95 5.28
CA VAL A 261 -2.35 8.24 4.65
C VAL A 261 -1.99 8.01 3.18
N THR A 262 -2.04 6.77 2.73
CA THR A 262 -1.70 6.42 1.34
C THR A 262 -2.74 6.90 0.35
N LEU A 263 -4.02 6.85 0.73
CA LEU A 263 -5.16 7.35 -0.03
C LEU A 263 -6.02 8.21 0.90
N PRO A 264 -5.86 9.54 0.88
CA PRO A 264 -6.56 10.45 1.79
C PRO A 264 -8.08 10.34 1.72
N GLN A 265 -8.59 9.95 0.56
CA GLN A 265 -9.99 9.63 0.36
C GLN A 265 -10.15 8.60 -0.76
N ALA A 266 -11.01 7.61 -0.54
CA ALA A 266 -11.38 6.69 -1.60
C ALA A 266 -12.01 7.43 -2.79
N THR A 267 -11.78 6.91 -3.98
CA THR A 267 -12.45 7.41 -5.18
C THR A 267 -13.20 6.26 -5.85
N ASN A 268 -14.35 6.59 -6.44
CA ASN A 268 -15.07 5.65 -7.28
C ASN A 268 -14.35 5.45 -8.64
N PHE A 269 -14.91 4.58 -9.49
CA PHE A 269 -14.39 4.32 -10.84
C PHE A 269 -14.15 5.60 -11.67
N TRP A 270 -14.93 6.66 -11.43
CA TRP A 270 -14.85 7.92 -12.15
C TRP A 270 -13.85 8.91 -11.56
N GLY A 271 -13.08 8.49 -10.54
CA GLY A 271 -12.16 9.37 -9.84
C GLY A 271 -12.81 10.39 -8.90
N GLN A 272 -14.13 10.24 -8.64
CA GLN A 272 -14.84 11.11 -7.70
C GLN A 272 -14.62 10.64 -6.27
N PRO A 273 -14.44 11.55 -5.31
CA PRO A 273 -14.33 11.19 -3.91
C PRO A 273 -15.52 10.34 -3.45
N SER A 274 -15.25 9.28 -2.71
CA SER A 274 -16.23 8.34 -2.19
C SER A 274 -15.89 7.98 -0.74
N GLY A 275 -16.87 8.09 0.14
CA GLY A 275 -16.66 7.87 1.58
C GLY A 275 -16.07 9.10 2.30
N SER A 276 -15.72 8.89 3.56
CA SER A 276 -15.05 9.90 4.38
C SER A 276 -13.56 9.96 4.09
N PRO A 277 -12.90 11.10 4.26
CA PRO A 277 -11.44 11.17 4.25
C PRO A 277 -10.84 10.21 5.28
N GLU A 278 -9.79 9.51 4.87
CA GLU A 278 -9.02 8.67 5.78
C GLU A 278 -8.11 9.53 6.67
N THR A 279 -7.86 9.06 7.87
CA THR A 279 -6.93 9.69 8.82
C THR A 279 -5.82 8.71 9.19
N PRO A 280 -4.64 9.18 9.61
CA PRO A 280 -3.57 8.29 10.03
C PRO A 280 -3.82 7.65 11.41
N ASN A 281 -4.90 8.03 12.10
CA ASN A 281 -5.26 7.43 13.37
C ASN A 281 -5.76 6.01 13.20
N ASP A 282 -5.48 5.14 14.17
CA ASP A 282 -5.80 3.73 14.14
C ASP A 282 -7.06 3.42 14.99
N PRO A 283 -8.25 3.36 14.38
CA PRO A 283 -9.48 3.07 15.12
C PRO A 283 -9.59 1.62 15.58
N CYS A 284 -8.73 0.72 15.10
CA CYS A 284 -8.83 -0.71 15.38
C CYS A 284 -7.65 -1.28 16.18
N GLY A 285 -6.56 -0.56 16.32
CA GLY A 285 -5.40 -0.94 17.10
C GLY A 285 -4.42 -1.89 16.42
N HIS A 286 -4.71 -2.44 15.23
CA HIS A 286 -3.83 -3.38 14.56
C HIS A 286 -2.53 -2.72 14.11
N GLY A 287 -2.59 -1.64 13.34
CA GLY A 287 -1.42 -0.91 12.88
C GLY A 287 -0.59 -0.36 14.03
N THR A 288 -1.23 0.08 15.11
CA THR A 288 -0.58 0.50 16.35
C THR A 288 0.23 -0.64 16.96
N SER A 289 -0.35 -1.86 17.01
CA SER A 289 0.34 -3.04 17.52
C SER A 289 1.53 -3.43 16.65
N MET A 290 1.38 -3.36 15.33
CA MET A 290 2.48 -3.63 14.38
C MET A 290 3.61 -2.61 14.51
N ALA A 291 3.27 -1.33 14.63
CA ALA A 291 4.25 -0.26 14.85
C ALA A 291 4.97 -0.43 16.21
N GLY A 292 4.24 -0.79 17.25
CA GLY A 292 4.80 -1.10 18.56
C GLY A 292 5.77 -2.27 18.53
N ALA A 293 5.39 -3.37 17.89
CA ALA A 293 6.27 -4.54 17.76
C ALA A 293 7.55 -4.25 16.97
N CYS A 294 7.47 -3.35 15.99
CA CYS A 294 8.60 -3.00 15.13
C CYS A 294 9.55 -1.99 15.76
N ALA A 295 9.04 -0.98 16.43
CA ALA A 295 9.78 0.23 16.71
C ALA A 295 9.57 0.84 18.11
N ALA A 296 8.69 0.33 18.95
CA ALA A 296 8.52 0.86 20.31
C ALA A 296 9.82 0.70 21.12
N PRO A 297 10.07 1.64 22.05
CA PRO A 297 11.24 1.60 22.92
C PRO A 297 11.24 0.40 23.85
#